data_db92c169de8dad78472f3d5aea78e7a5
#
_entry.id   db92c169de8dad78472f3d5aea78e7a5
#
_cell.length_a   1.000
_cell.length_b   1.000
_cell.length_c   1.000
_cell.angle_alpha   90.00
_cell.angle_beta   90.00
_cell.angle_gamma   90.00
#
_symmetry.space_group_name_H-M   'P 1'
#
loop_
_entity.id
_entity.type
_entity.pdbx_description
1 polymer ?
#
loop_
_entity_poly.entity_id
_entity_poly.type
_entity_poly.pdbx_seq_one_letter_code
_entity_poly.pdbx_strand_id
1 'polypeptide(L)'
;QHRYYRPIFGGTFILGLRGEIGVLEPFGDTKVAPFYEHFYAGGITSVRGFRANTLGPRATQSQYILDAEGNPVLDEFGQQIFNPYYGFNQNDDRSIGGAYLVEGGFDLIFRLPFLEDQRSVRTSFFIDTGNVFAQDCGDDGNINCSEFDLGALRYSYGLGVTWITQLGP
;
A
#
# COMPACT_ATOMS: atom_id res chain seq x y z
N GLN A 1 -10.39 -8.14 -7.28
CA GLN A 1 -10.63 -6.72 -7.59
C GLN A 1 -11.96 -6.56 -8.33
N HIS A 2 -12.79 -5.59 -7.89
CA HIS A 2 -14.06 -5.24 -8.54
C HIS A 2 -14.07 -3.78 -8.96
N ARG A 3 -14.58 -3.47 -10.17
CA ARG A 3 -14.71 -2.10 -10.69
C ARG A 3 -16.12 -1.92 -11.28
N TYR A 4 -16.78 -0.81 -10.92
CA TYR A 4 -18.10 -0.46 -11.39
C TYR A 4 -18.13 0.98 -11.89
N TYR A 5 -18.72 1.20 -13.07
CA TYR A 5 -18.86 2.53 -13.67
C TYR A 5 -20.31 2.80 -14.03
N ARG A 6 -20.83 3.98 -13.67
CA ARG A 6 -22.18 4.40 -13.98
C ARG A 6 -22.22 5.84 -14.46
N PRO A 7 -22.74 6.13 -15.66
CA PRO A 7 -23.01 7.50 -16.07
C PRO A 7 -24.16 8.09 -15.24
N ILE A 8 -24.02 9.34 -14.83
CA ILE A 8 -25.01 10.11 -14.08
C ILE A 8 -25.22 11.47 -14.75
N PHE A 9 -26.34 12.15 -14.44
CA PHE A 9 -26.72 13.44 -15.01
C PHE A 9 -26.64 13.47 -16.55
N GLY A 10 -27.27 12.49 -17.20
CA GLY A 10 -27.30 12.41 -18.67
C GLY A 10 -25.93 12.12 -19.31
N GLY A 11 -24.97 11.58 -18.55
CA GLY A 11 -23.63 11.24 -19.04
C GLY A 11 -22.59 12.36 -18.90
N THR A 12 -22.97 13.50 -18.30
CA THR A 12 -22.03 14.59 -18.00
C THR A 12 -20.97 14.16 -17.01
N PHE A 13 -21.34 13.31 -16.06
CA PHE A 13 -20.44 12.73 -15.07
C PHE A 13 -20.48 11.21 -15.16
N ILE A 14 -19.37 10.57 -14.84
CA ILE A 14 -19.28 9.12 -14.68
C ILE A 14 -18.81 8.84 -13.26
N LEU A 15 -19.62 8.11 -12.53
CA LEU A 15 -19.28 7.59 -11.21
C LEU A 15 -18.50 6.28 -11.40
N GLY A 16 -17.28 6.22 -10.87
CA GLY A 16 -16.45 5.02 -10.76
C GLY A 16 -16.33 4.58 -9.31
N LEU A 17 -16.50 3.30 -9.09
CA LEU A 17 -16.23 2.65 -7.81
C LEU A 17 -15.25 1.51 -8.02
N ARG A 18 -14.29 1.35 -7.14
CA ARG A 18 -13.40 0.20 -7.13
C ARG A 18 -13.24 -0.34 -5.72
N GLY A 19 -13.02 -1.63 -5.61
CA GLY A 19 -12.74 -2.31 -4.35
C GLY A 19 -11.89 -3.54 -4.58
N GLU A 20 -11.00 -3.79 -3.65
CA GLU A 20 -10.15 -4.98 -3.62
C GLU A 20 -10.00 -5.45 -2.19
N ILE A 21 -10.15 -6.75 -2.01
CA ILE A 21 -9.88 -7.44 -0.76
C ILE A 21 -8.96 -8.60 -1.11
N GLY A 22 -7.88 -8.74 -0.37
CA GLY A 22 -6.93 -9.83 -0.47
C GLY A 22 -6.75 -10.50 0.88
N VAL A 23 -6.70 -11.83 0.87
CA VAL A 23 -6.38 -12.65 2.05
C VAL A 23 -5.36 -13.68 1.62
N LEU A 24 -4.28 -13.76 2.37
CA LEU A 24 -3.20 -14.72 2.17
C LEU A 24 -3.03 -15.50 3.47
N GLU A 25 -3.29 -16.79 3.40
CA GLU A 25 -3.10 -17.69 4.54
C GLU A 25 -2.17 -18.84 4.12
N PRO A 26 -1.10 -19.08 4.88
CA PRO A 26 -0.25 -20.23 4.65
C PRO A 26 -1.01 -21.52 4.99
N PHE A 27 -0.65 -22.61 4.35
CA PHE A 27 -1.26 -23.92 4.58
C PHE A 27 -0.20 -25.03 4.75
N GLY A 28 -0.61 -26.15 5.34
CA GLY A 28 0.29 -27.28 5.62
C GLY A 28 1.29 -26.94 6.71
N ASP A 29 2.56 -27.27 6.49
CA ASP A 29 3.64 -27.04 7.46
C ASP A 29 4.22 -25.62 7.42
N THR A 30 3.75 -24.79 6.47
CA THR A 30 4.19 -23.39 6.34
C THR A 30 3.47 -22.51 7.37
N LYS A 31 4.23 -21.90 8.30
CA LYS A 31 3.66 -21.04 9.34
C LYS A 31 3.48 -19.60 8.90
N VAL A 32 4.36 -19.11 8.05
CA VAL A 32 4.38 -17.72 7.59
C VAL A 32 4.44 -17.71 6.07
N ALA A 33 3.58 -16.91 5.44
CA ALA A 33 3.59 -16.75 4.00
C ALA A 33 4.90 -16.08 3.53
N PRO A 34 5.50 -16.53 2.42
CA PRO A 34 6.70 -15.92 1.88
C PRO A 34 6.44 -14.45 1.50
N PHE A 35 7.42 -13.57 1.74
CA PHE A 35 7.26 -12.13 1.49
C PHE A 35 6.96 -11.77 0.03
N TYR A 36 7.36 -12.58 -0.93
CA TYR A 36 7.09 -12.36 -2.36
C TYR A 36 5.64 -12.66 -2.76
N GLU A 37 4.86 -13.32 -1.90
CA GLU A 37 3.42 -13.52 -2.06
C GLU A 37 2.59 -12.47 -1.32
N HIS A 38 3.23 -11.60 -0.53
CA HIS A 38 2.55 -10.57 0.24
C HIS A 38 1.84 -9.56 -0.67
N PHE A 39 0.76 -9.00 -0.16
CA PHE A 39 0.11 -7.85 -0.77
C PHE A 39 0.88 -6.57 -0.47
N TYR A 40 0.78 -5.63 -1.41
CA TYR A 40 1.36 -4.29 -1.28
C TYR A 40 0.32 -3.25 -1.68
N ALA A 41 0.32 -2.09 -1.01
CA ALA A 41 -0.58 -0.99 -1.29
C ALA A 41 0.15 0.35 -1.37
N GLY A 42 -0.53 1.31 -2.01
CA GLY A 42 -0.01 2.65 -2.33
C GLY A 42 0.43 2.76 -3.79
N GLY A 43 0.38 3.97 -4.30
CA GLY A 43 0.71 4.29 -5.67
C GLY A 43 -0.49 4.60 -6.54
N ILE A 44 -0.21 4.97 -7.80
CA ILE A 44 -1.21 5.49 -8.74
C ILE A 44 -2.31 4.48 -9.12
N THR A 45 -2.02 3.19 -9.02
CA THR A 45 -2.95 2.11 -9.35
C THR A 45 -3.69 1.55 -8.13
N SER A 46 -3.27 1.91 -6.92
CA SER A 46 -3.75 1.45 -5.63
C SER A 46 -4.37 2.63 -4.86
N VAL A 47 -3.75 3.11 -3.80
CA VAL A 47 -4.16 4.29 -3.04
C VAL A 47 -3.34 5.48 -3.51
N ARG A 48 -3.92 6.34 -4.36
CA ARG A 48 -3.25 7.53 -4.90
C ARG A 48 -2.89 8.51 -3.79
N GLY A 49 -1.85 9.31 -3.99
CA GLY A 49 -1.35 10.23 -2.94
C GLY A 49 -0.31 9.60 -2.01
N PHE A 50 -0.21 8.28 -1.98
CA PHE A 50 0.88 7.57 -1.32
C PHE A 50 1.89 7.04 -2.34
N ARG A 51 3.15 6.93 -1.95
CA ARG A 51 4.18 6.31 -2.80
C ARG A 51 3.88 4.82 -2.98
N ALA A 52 4.33 4.25 -4.11
CA ALA A 52 4.13 2.83 -4.38
C ALA A 52 4.74 1.96 -3.28
N ASN A 53 3.97 0.98 -2.81
CA ASN A 53 4.37 -0.01 -1.80
C ASN A 53 4.82 0.62 -0.47
N THR A 54 4.17 1.71 -0.03
CA THR A 54 4.50 2.36 1.25
C THR A 54 3.46 2.19 2.33
N LEU A 55 2.29 1.63 1.99
CA LEU A 55 1.25 1.32 2.96
C LEU A 55 1.43 -0.09 3.52
N GLY A 56 1.20 -0.24 4.81
CA GLY A 56 1.27 -1.51 5.51
C GLY A 56 2.47 -1.63 6.46
N PRO A 57 2.72 -2.83 6.96
CA PRO A 57 3.80 -3.14 7.89
C PRO A 57 5.17 -2.80 7.31
N ARG A 58 6.07 -2.32 8.15
CA ARG A 58 7.44 -1.98 7.77
C ARG A 58 8.42 -2.79 8.61
N ALA A 59 9.52 -3.22 8.00
CA ALA A 59 10.61 -3.83 8.74
C ALA A 59 11.26 -2.79 9.66
N THR A 60 11.40 -3.14 10.93
CA THR A 60 12.21 -2.37 11.86
C THR A 60 13.63 -2.91 11.76
N GLN A 61 14.54 -2.10 11.23
CA GLN A 61 15.96 -2.50 11.20
C GLN A 61 16.60 -2.09 12.52
N SER A 62 17.06 -3.09 13.26
CA SER A 62 17.86 -2.85 14.45
C SER A 62 19.27 -2.41 14.07
N GLN A 63 19.80 -1.44 14.85
CA GLN A 63 21.20 -1.01 14.76
C GLN A 63 22.18 -2.15 15.08
N TYR A 64 21.75 -3.11 15.87
CA TYR A 64 22.52 -4.26 16.31
C TYR A 64 21.92 -5.55 15.76
N ILE A 65 22.77 -6.58 15.62
CA ILE A 65 22.30 -7.94 15.33
C ILE A 65 21.53 -8.44 16.54
N LEU A 66 20.30 -8.90 16.33
CA LEU A 66 19.44 -9.45 17.40
C LEU A 66 19.42 -10.98 17.34
N ASP A 67 19.28 -11.62 18.50
CA ASP A 67 18.99 -13.04 18.62
C ASP A 67 17.49 -13.32 18.33
N ALA A 68 17.09 -14.61 18.46
CA ALA A 68 15.70 -15.02 18.22
C ALA A 68 14.71 -14.44 19.24
N GLU A 69 15.21 -14.01 20.39
CA GLU A 69 14.45 -13.41 21.49
C GLU A 69 14.42 -11.87 21.42
N GLY A 70 15.05 -11.28 20.38
CA GLY A 70 15.09 -9.82 20.15
C GLY A 70 16.15 -9.07 20.94
N ASN A 71 17.06 -9.78 21.65
CA ASN A 71 18.15 -9.13 22.39
C ASN A 71 19.37 -8.93 21.50
N PRO A 72 20.15 -7.85 21.70
CA PRO A 72 21.39 -7.65 20.95
C PRO A 72 22.41 -8.78 21.21
N VAL A 73 22.91 -9.37 20.13
CA VAL A 73 24.01 -10.34 20.20
C VAL A 73 25.29 -9.64 20.65
N LEU A 74 26.00 -10.25 21.60
CA LEU A 74 27.25 -9.72 22.12
C LEU A 74 28.45 -10.45 21.49
N ASP A 75 29.54 -9.74 21.29
CA ASP A 75 30.83 -10.31 20.87
C ASP A 75 31.57 -10.97 22.06
N GLU A 76 32.77 -11.50 21.80
CA GLU A 76 33.63 -12.13 22.81
C GLU A 76 34.03 -11.17 23.95
N PHE A 77 33.88 -9.87 23.75
CA PHE A 77 34.19 -8.81 24.72
C PHE A 77 32.97 -8.25 25.44
N GLY A 78 31.76 -8.84 25.17
CA GLY A 78 30.51 -8.37 25.75
C GLY A 78 29.96 -7.09 25.10
N GLN A 79 30.44 -6.70 23.92
CA GLN A 79 29.93 -5.55 23.18
C GLN A 79 28.84 -5.98 22.18
N GLN A 80 27.87 -5.11 21.97
CA GLN A 80 26.79 -5.37 20.99
C GLN A 80 27.36 -5.36 19.58
N ILE A 81 27.08 -6.41 18.82
CA ILE A 81 27.55 -6.53 17.43
C ILE A 81 26.71 -5.59 16.56
N PHE A 82 27.39 -4.63 15.94
CA PHE A 82 26.76 -3.69 15.01
C PHE A 82 26.29 -4.40 13.74
N ASN A 83 25.06 -4.08 13.28
CA ASN A 83 24.54 -4.60 12.04
C ASN A 83 25.18 -3.87 10.85
N PRO A 84 26.03 -4.54 10.03
CA PRO A 84 26.70 -3.88 8.92
C PRO A 84 25.75 -3.37 7.82
N TYR A 85 24.51 -3.87 7.81
CA TYR A 85 23.46 -3.42 6.89
C TYR A 85 22.59 -2.30 7.46
N TYR A 86 22.86 -1.86 8.69
CA TYR A 86 22.19 -0.72 9.30
C TYR A 86 22.50 0.55 8.51
N GLY A 87 21.48 1.27 8.14
CA GLY A 87 21.63 2.51 7.37
C GLY A 87 21.47 2.37 5.86
N PHE A 88 21.61 1.19 5.29
CA PHE A 88 21.37 0.99 3.86
C PHE A 88 19.91 1.23 3.47
N ASN A 89 18.97 1.11 4.42
CA ASN A 89 17.53 1.26 4.19
C ASN A 89 16.84 2.22 5.18
N GLN A 90 17.56 3.06 5.90
CA GLN A 90 16.96 4.01 6.87
C GLN A 90 15.95 4.97 6.22
N ASN A 91 16.05 5.22 4.91
CA ASN A 91 15.14 6.06 4.14
C ASN A 91 14.18 5.24 3.27
N ASP A 92 14.13 3.93 3.40
CA ASP A 92 13.22 3.10 2.62
C ASP A 92 11.87 3.03 3.33
N ASP A 93 10.98 3.92 2.93
CA ASP A 93 9.58 3.98 3.41
C ASP A 93 8.73 2.81 2.88
N ARG A 94 9.30 1.85 2.16
CA ARG A 94 8.55 0.73 1.59
C ARG A 94 8.08 -0.24 2.65
N SER A 95 6.86 -0.71 2.46
CA SER A 95 6.30 -1.79 3.27
C SER A 95 6.98 -3.13 2.92
N ILE A 96 7.05 -4.02 3.88
CA ILE A 96 7.40 -5.44 3.67
C ILE A 96 6.21 -6.24 3.12
N GLY A 97 5.08 -5.56 2.88
CA GLY A 97 3.82 -6.20 2.51
C GLY A 97 3.11 -6.82 3.71
N GLY A 98 2.01 -7.50 3.42
CA GLY A 98 1.24 -8.19 4.45
C GLY A 98 0.29 -9.21 3.88
N ALA A 99 -0.39 -9.93 4.77
CA ALA A 99 -1.27 -11.03 4.44
C ALA A 99 -2.70 -10.58 4.10
N TYR A 100 -3.12 -9.41 4.56
CA TYR A 100 -4.46 -8.91 4.31
C TYR A 100 -4.39 -7.56 3.59
N LEU A 101 -5.19 -7.42 2.53
CA LEU A 101 -5.32 -6.19 1.75
C LEU A 101 -6.76 -5.71 1.79
N VAL A 102 -6.97 -4.44 2.05
CA VAL A 102 -8.25 -3.76 1.86
C VAL A 102 -8.01 -2.47 1.09
N GLU A 103 -8.63 -2.35 -0.07
CA GLU A 103 -8.59 -1.13 -0.87
C GLU A 103 -9.97 -0.75 -1.38
N GLY A 104 -10.24 0.53 -1.43
CA GLY A 104 -11.42 1.12 -2.01
C GLY A 104 -11.12 2.43 -2.71
N GLY A 105 -11.88 2.74 -3.75
CA GLY A 105 -11.73 4.01 -4.46
C GLY A 105 -13.04 4.46 -5.07
N PHE A 106 -13.23 5.75 -5.05
CA PHE A 106 -14.32 6.49 -5.66
C PHE A 106 -13.72 7.47 -6.67
N ASP A 107 -14.24 7.48 -7.89
CA ASP A 107 -13.88 8.43 -8.94
C ASP A 107 -15.14 9.13 -9.47
N LEU A 108 -15.14 10.44 -9.48
CA LEU A 108 -16.11 11.25 -10.22
C LEU A 108 -15.42 11.81 -11.46
N ILE A 109 -15.66 11.19 -12.60
CA ILE A 109 -15.06 11.58 -13.89
C ILE A 109 -15.96 12.59 -14.55
N PHE A 110 -15.39 13.71 -15.01
CA PHE A 110 -16.11 14.78 -15.69
C PHE A 110 -15.28 15.35 -16.84
N ARG A 111 -15.96 16.01 -17.76
CA ARG A 111 -15.36 16.66 -18.91
C ARG A 111 -15.19 18.16 -18.63
N LEU A 112 -14.04 18.71 -19.02
CA LEU A 112 -13.81 20.15 -18.89
C LEU A 112 -14.43 20.87 -20.11
N PRO A 113 -15.38 21.79 -19.90
CA PRO A 113 -16.14 22.40 -21.01
C PRO A 113 -15.30 23.32 -21.91
N PHE A 114 -14.13 23.75 -21.45
CA PHE A 114 -13.23 24.65 -22.16
C PHE A 114 -12.14 23.91 -22.98
N LEU A 115 -12.12 22.58 -22.97
CA LEU A 115 -11.20 21.79 -23.77
C LEU A 115 -11.88 21.38 -25.09
N GLU A 116 -11.25 21.75 -26.21
CA GLU A 116 -11.72 21.40 -27.57
C GLU A 116 -11.64 19.87 -27.81
N ASP A 117 -10.56 19.23 -27.34
CA ASP A 117 -10.39 17.78 -27.42
C ASP A 117 -10.76 17.07 -26.11
N GLN A 118 -12.05 16.88 -25.93
CA GLN A 118 -12.59 16.19 -24.75
C GLN A 118 -12.43 14.65 -24.79
N ARG A 119 -11.94 14.08 -25.89
CA ARG A 119 -11.77 12.63 -26.02
C ARG A 119 -10.44 12.16 -25.48
N SER A 120 -9.41 12.98 -25.63
CA SER A 120 -8.05 12.65 -25.21
C SER A 120 -7.77 12.98 -23.75
N VAL A 121 -8.54 13.90 -23.13
CA VAL A 121 -8.31 14.32 -21.75
C VAL A 121 -9.49 13.90 -20.86
N ARG A 122 -9.20 13.19 -19.80
CA ARG A 122 -10.16 12.82 -18.75
C ARG A 122 -9.74 13.44 -17.43
N THR A 123 -10.65 14.17 -16.83
CA THR A 123 -10.48 14.73 -15.48
C THR A 123 -11.33 13.96 -14.49
N SER A 124 -10.82 13.76 -13.30
CA SER A 124 -11.55 13.11 -12.22
C SER A 124 -11.24 13.75 -10.87
N PHE A 125 -12.23 13.81 -10.02
CA PHE A 125 -12.05 13.92 -8.58
C PHE A 125 -12.04 12.51 -8.02
N PHE A 126 -11.12 12.21 -7.10
CA PHE A 126 -11.04 10.88 -6.51
C PHE A 126 -10.94 10.92 -4.99
N ILE A 127 -11.40 9.85 -4.39
CA ILE A 127 -11.18 9.51 -2.98
C ILE A 127 -10.75 8.04 -2.96
N ASP A 128 -9.57 7.77 -2.41
CA ASP A 128 -9.05 6.43 -2.23
C ASP A 128 -8.85 6.13 -0.76
N THR A 129 -9.03 4.86 -0.42
CA THR A 129 -8.74 4.33 0.91
C THR A 129 -8.10 2.96 0.77
N GLY A 130 -7.24 2.62 1.69
CA GLY A 130 -6.69 1.27 1.76
C GLY A 130 -5.53 1.15 2.74
N ASN A 131 -5.22 -0.08 3.03
CA ASN A 131 -4.02 -0.47 3.77
C ASN A 131 -3.75 -1.96 3.57
N VAL A 132 -2.55 -2.36 3.96
CA VAL A 132 -2.12 -3.75 4.07
C VAL A 132 -1.85 -4.05 5.53
N PHE A 133 -2.17 -5.26 5.95
CA PHE A 133 -2.05 -5.69 7.34
C PHE A 133 -1.24 -6.98 7.43
N ALA A 134 -0.47 -7.11 8.48
CA ALA A 134 0.24 -8.34 8.80
C ALA A 134 -0.74 -9.44 9.25
N GLN A 135 -0.31 -10.70 9.12
CA GLN A 135 -1.02 -11.83 9.69
C GLN A 135 -0.84 -11.87 11.21
N ASP A 136 0.38 -11.60 11.66
CA ASP A 136 0.81 -11.60 13.05
C ASP A 136 1.95 -10.59 13.18
N CYS A 137 1.91 -9.76 14.19
CA CYS A 137 2.96 -8.78 14.49
C CYS A 137 4.00 -9.30 15.48
N GLY A 138 3.80 -10.49 16.04
CA GLY A 138 4.64 -11.03 17.10
C GLY A 138 4.57 -10.21 18.40
N ASP A 139 5.15 -10.74 19.45
CA ASP A 139 5.22 -10.08 20.76
C ASP A 139 6.38 -9.05 20.86
N ASP A 140 7.12 -8.83 19.77
CA ASP A 140 8.39 -8.07 19.74
C ASP A 140 8.22 -6.56 19.86
N GLY A 141 6.98 -6.07 20.10
CA GLY A 141 6.70 -4.64 20.25
C GLY A 141 7.00 -3.82 19.00
N ASN A 142 6.95 -4.42 17.81
CA ASN A 142 7.18 -3.75 16.54
C ASN A 142 6.07 -2.72 16.27
N ILE A 143 6.32 -1.48 16.63
CA ILE A 143 5.39 -0.35 16.48
C ILE A 143 5.03 -0.05 15.00
N ASN A 144 5.79 -0.59 14.05
CA ASN A 144 5.57 -0.42 12.62
C ASN A 144 4.76 -1.56 11.99
N CYS A 145 4.32 -2.50 12.79
CA CYS A 145 3.42 -3.57 12.39
C CYS A 145 1.98 -3.20 12.74
N SER A 146 1.04 -3.59 11.90
CA SER A 146 -0.40 -3.44 12.13
C SER A 146 -1.06 -4.75 11.74
N GLU A 147 -1.70 -5.39 12.70
CA GLU A 147 -2.66 -6.45 12.45
C GLU A 147 -3.93 -5.86 11.82
N PHE A 148 -4.84 -6.74 11.40
CA PHE A 148 -6.06 -6.31 10.72
C PHE A 148 -6.90 -5.38 11.59
N ASP A 149 -6.85 -4.09 11.27
CA ASP A 149 -7.62 -3.02 11.91
C ASP A 149 -8.15 -2.04 10.86
N LEU A 150 -9.46 -2.00 10.67
CA LEU A 150 -10.10 -1.06 9.76
C LEU A 150 -9.92 0.41 10.18
N GLY A 151 -9.62 0.67 11.45
CA GLY A 151 -9.28 2.01 11.96
C GLY A 151 -7.92 2.51 11.45
N ALA A 152 -7.04 1.60 11.02
CA ALA A 152 -5.73 1.94 10.45
C ALA A 152 -5.77 2.18 8.93
N LEU A 153 -6.94 2.19 8.29
CA LEU A 153 -7.06 2.52 6.88
C LEU A 153 -6.55 3.94 6.61
N ARG A 154 -5.82 4.09 5.53
CA ARG A 154 -5.32 5.38 5.04
C ARG A 154 -6.26 5.93 3.98
N TYR A 155 -6.39 7.23 3.94
CA TYR A 155 -7.28 7.94 3.03
C TYR A 155 -6.52 8.98 2.23
N SER A 156 -6.92 9.15 0.98
CA SER A 156 -6.44 10.24 0.14
C SER A 156 -7.57 10.76 -0.74
N TYR A 157 -7.47 12.00 -1.15
CA TYR A 157 -8.37 12.60 -2.13
C TYR A 157 -7.59 13.58 -3.01
N GLY A 158 -8.09 13.80 -4.22
CA GLY A 158 -7.43 14.69 -5.13
C GLY A 158 -8.10 14.81 -6.48
N LEU A 159 -7.46 15.54 -7.36
CA LEU A 159 -7.83 15.70 -8.76
C LEU A 159 -6.86 14.91 -9.63
N GLY A 160 -7.40 14.17 -10.59
CA GLY A 160 -6.64 13.43 -11.57
C GLY A 160 -6.89 13.97 -12.98
N VAL A 161 -5.83 14.03 -13.77
CA VAL A 161 -5.92 14.31 -15.20
C VAL A 161 -5.24 13.17 -15.93
N THR A 162 -5.97 12.47 -16.79
CA THR A 162 -5.44 11.41 -17.62
C THR A 162 -5.48 11.85 -19.08
N TRP A 163 -4.33 11.86 -19.73
CA TRP A 163 -4.21 12.17 -21.15
C TRP A 163 -4.01 10.86 -21.92
N ILE A 164 -4.99 10.54 -22.79
CA ILE A 164 -4.97 9.34 -23.62
C ILE A 164 -4.29 9.74 -24.95
N THR A 165 -3.08 9.22 -25.16
CA THR A 165 -2.34 9.44 -26.41
C THR A 165 -2.51 8.24 -27.35
N GLN A 166 -2.06 8.37 -28.61
CA GLN A 166 -2.04 7.25 -29.56
C GLN A 166 -1.11 6.10 -29.12
N LEU A 167 -0.19 6.38 -28.18
CA LEU A 167 0.76 5.41 -27.61
C LEU A 167 0.24 4.78 -26.31
N GLY A 168 -0.92 5.19 -25.81
CA GLY A 168 -1.54 4.73 -24.58
C GLY A 168 -1.79 5.87 -23.58
N PRO A 169 -2.40 5.56 -22.42
CA PRO A 169 -2.61 6.50 -21.34
C PRO A 169 -1.35 6.80 -20.57
#